data_4465a4e33b569acfad7d4f7e48b29608
#
_entry.id   4465a4e33b569acfad7d4f7e48b29608
#
_cell.length_a   1.000
_cell.length_b   1.000
_cell.length_c   1.000
_cell.angle_alpha   90.00
_cell.angle_beta   90.00
_cell.angle_gamma   90.00
#
_symmetry.space_group_name_H-M   'P 1'
#
loop_
_entity.id
_entity.type
_entity.pdbx_description
1 polymer ?
#
loop_
_entity_poly.entity_id
_entity_poly.type
_entity_poly.pdbx_seq_one_letter_code
_entity_poly.pdbx_strand_id
1 'polypeptide(L)'
;MHNSEATETIYKEIYQLEPAHYMVITKNNIVKNKYWNPLKDVKPLKLKNHDEYVKRFLEIFEEAVKCRLRTVGQVGIMVSGGLDSGSIAAIASKELKKEEKVLKGYSFLPIESYSNKIVNHRIADESEYVNILKNYCGNLDITYCRNDNINSLTNIDELIGIFEQPIKTLENSYWVTGMAKQSSEDGVKVLLIGQNGNVSISFGDFFIHIQTLIRQLKFGEVISEVNAANKRYGKPKKAIYSTIISNAIPYKIKKIRHRKEDTIENKFEDSVIKLDLIKKYNVEERFDKKGYNSVITKVGTLKETRKSILDEATLAHIGIMETKDSLAYGIIKRDPSKDKRIMEFCLSIPSEAYVHEGEERYLIRSSMVGILPEEIRTNWRNRGIQSADWVERLLPDWDKTKNQVKEALMDNEVKKYVDIEKVEGLLEKYDDISNCQNRNEVKLILIPLVFYKFIKQYREMLDFQYDI
;
A
#
# COMPACT_ATOMS: atom_id res chain seq x y z
N MET A 1 3.35 7.55 11.60
CA MET A 1 4.81 7.69 11.58
C MET A 1 5.31 7.37 10.19
N HIS A 2 5.93 8.29 9.49
CA HIS A 2 6.65 8.03 8.25
C HIS A 2 8.14 7.97 8.59
N ASN A 3 8.83 6.87 8.22
CA ASN A 3 10.27 6.93 8.14
C ASN A 3 10.61 7.93 7.04
N SER A 4 11.13 9.08 7.43
CA SER A 4 11.51 10.10 6.45
C SER A 4 12.80 9.75 5.73
N GLU A 5 13.57 8.82 6.26
CA GLU A 5 14.89 8.41 5.74
C GLU A 5 14.96 6.91 5.51
N ALA A 6 15.63 6.52 4.43
CA ALA A 6 15.78 5.11 4.04
C ALA A 6 16.81 4.36 4.90
N THR A 7 17.70 5.08 5.58
CA THR A 7 18.79 4.50 6.38
C THR A 7 18.55 4.48 7.86
N GLU A 8 17.69 5.38 8.38
CA GLU A 8 17.46 5.51 9.81
C GLU A 8 16.54 4.40 10.33
N THR A 9 16.86 3.87 11.50
CA THR A 9 15.96 3.03 12.31
C THR A 9 15.43 3.83 13.50
N ILE A 10 14.57 3.22 14.31
CA ILE A 10 14.12 3.80 15.58
C ILE A 10 15.17 3.68 16.68
N TYR A 11 16.23 2.93 16.47
CA TYR A 11 17.32 2.71 17.42
C TYR A 11 18.50 3.62 17.09
N LYS A 12 19.06 4.24 18.12
CA LYS A 12 20.25 5.07 17.98
C LYS A 12 21.43 4.25 17.49
N GLU A 13 22.18 4.77 16.50
CA GLU A 13 23.38 4.15 15.92
C GLU A 13 23.17 2.81 15.21
N ILE A 14 21.89 2.40 15.01
CA ILE A 14 21.55 1.25 14.20
C ILE A 14 20.94 1.74 12.88
N TYR A 15 21.60 1.40 11.79
CA TYR A 15 21.20 1.81 10.44
C TYR A 15 20.81 0.62 9.60
N GLN A 16 19.96 0.87 8.62
CA GLN A 16 19.58 -0.11 7.62
C GLN A 16 20.22 0.20 6.26
N LEU A 17 20.46 -0.84 5.46
CA LEU A 17 20.92 -0.68 4.10
C LEU A 17 19.78 -0.21 3.20
N GLU A 18 20.03 0.81 2.40
CA GLU A 18 19.01 1.36 1.48
C GLU A 18 18.62 0.35 0.39
N PRO A 19 17.39 0.44 -0.14
CA PRO A 19 16.98 -0.36 -1.30
C PRO A 19 17.95 -0.23 -2.47
N ALA A 20 18.12 -1.32 -3.20
CA ALA A 20 19.01 -1.40 -4.36
C ALA A 20 20.50 -1.14 -4.06
N HIS A 21 20.93 -1.32 -2.82
CA HIS A 21 22.34 -1.27 -2.44
C HIS A 21 22.85 -2.64 -1.98
N TYR A 22 24.15 -2.86 -2.11
CA TYR A 22 24.87 -3.91 -1.42
C TYR A 22 26.06 -3.33 -0.68
N MET A 23 26.49 -4.02 0.37
CA MET A 23 27.61 -3.63 1.20
C MET A 23 28.61 -4.78 1.25
N VAL A 24 29.89 -4.44 1.05
CA VAL A 24 31.01 -5.36 1.23
C VAL A 24 31.79 -4.91 2.45
N ILE A 25 31.87 -5.78 3.45
CA ILE A 25 32.60 -5.51 4.70
C ILE A 25 33.83 -6.39 4.71
N THR A 26 34.99 -5.76 4.86
CA THR A 26 36.29 -6.41 5.04
C THR A 26 36.89 -5.99 6.38
N LYS A 27 37.99 -6.62 6.79
CA LYS A 27 38.68 -6.28 8.05
C LYS A 27 39.03 -4.78 8.14
N ASN A 28 39.33 -4.13 7.02
CA ASN A 28 39.85 -2.76 6.99
C ASN A 28 38.95 -1.77 6.26
N ASN A 29 37.85 -2.20 5.65
CA ASN A 29 37.04 -1.31 4.84
C ASN A 29 35.59 -1.76 4.75
N ILE A 30 34.69 -0.77 4.63
CA ILE A 30 33.26 -0.94 4.35
C ILE A 30 32.97 -0.19 3.05
N VAL A 31 32.52 -0.91 2.04
CA VAL A 31 32.15 -0.33 0.73
C VAL A 31 30.67 -0.58 0.48
N LYS A 32 29.93 0.50 0.27
CA LYS A 32 28.50 0.47 -0.07
C LYS A 32 28.32 0.91 -1.52
N ASN A 33 27.60 0.13 -2.32
CA ASN A 33 27.34 0.41 -3.72
C ASN A 33 25.87 0.27 -4.06
N LYS A 34 25.34 1.23 -4.84
CA LYS A 34 24.01 1.16 -5.44
C LYS A 34 24.11 0.39 -6.77
N TYR A 35 23.46 -0.78 -6.84
CA TYR A 35 23.50 -1.64 -8.04
C TYR A 35 22.36 -1.38 -9.02
N TRP A 36 21.33 -0.60 -8.61
CA TRP A 36 20.20 -0.28 -9.46
C TRP A 36 19.65 1.11 -9.16
N ASN A 37 19.55 1.94 -10.20
CA ASN A 37 18.97 3.28 -10.14
C ASN A 37 17.96 3.46 -11.29
N PRO A 38 16.71 3.01 -11.15
CA PRO A 38 15.77 2.97 -12.26
C PRO A 38 15.46 4.36 -12.84
N LEU A 39 15.51 5.43 -12.05
CA LEU A 39 15.29 6.79 -12.57
C LEU A 39 16.40 7.25 -13.51
N LYS A 40 17.62 6.69 -13.38
CA LYS A 40 18.78 7.00 -14.22
C LYS A 40 18.97 5.97 -15.33
N ASP A 41 18.76 4.70 -14.99
CA ASP A 41 19.17 3.57 -15.85
C ASP A 41 18.08 3.22 -16.89
N VAL A 42 16.78 3.46 -16.56
CA VAL A 42 15.68 3.15 -17.44
C VAL A 42 15.48 4.24 -18.48
N LYS A 43 15.57 3.84 -19.74
CA LYS A 43 15.37 4.73 -20.90
C LYS A 43 13.91 4.62 -21.40
N PRO A 44 13.33 5.71 -21.92
CA PRO A 44 12.01 5.66 -22.54
C PRO A 44 11.96 4.63 -23.68
N LEU A 45 10.94 3.77 -23.65
CA LEU A 45 10.66 2.78 -24.68
C LEU A 45 9.47 3.27 -25.51
N LYS A 46 9.67 3.32 -26.83
CA LYS A 46 8.61 3.65 -27.77
C LYS A 46 8.45 2.49 -28.77
N LEU A 47 7.31 1.81 -28.70
CA LEU A 47 6.92 0.74 -29.61
C LEU A 47 5.94 1.27 -30.67
N LYS A 48 5.67 0.50 -31.72
CA LYS A 48 4.91 0.94 -32.88
C LYS A 48 3.42 1.13 -32.56
N ASN A 49 2.87 0.22 -31.75
CA ASN A 49 1.45 0.21 -31.39
C ASN A 49 1.25 -0.38 -29.99
N HIS A 50 0.01 -0.37 -29.52
CA HIS A 50 -0.34 -0.87 -28.19
C HIS A 50 -0.13 -2.38 -28.06
N ASP A 51 -0.38 -3.16 -29.10
CA ASP A 51 -0.25 -4.62 -29.08
C ASP A 51 1.19 -5.06 -28.83
N GLU A 52 2.18 -4.29 -29.30
CA GLU A 52 3.58 -4.56 -29.00
C GLU A 52 3.89 -4.34 -27.51
N TYR A 53 3.29 -3.32 -26.87
CA TYR A 53 3.43 -3.14 -25.40
C TYR A 53 2.76 -4.28 -24.66
N VAL A 54 1.57 -4.71 -25.05
CA VAL A 54 0.85 -5.85 -24.46
C VAL A 54 1.67 -7.12 -24.56
N LYS A 55 2.15 -7.45 -25.77
CA LYS A 55 2.97 -8.65 -26.01
C LYS A 55 4.22 -8.65 -25.14
N ARG A 56 4.96 -7.53 -25.14
CA ARG A 56 6.20 -7.43 -24.37
C ARG A 56 5.94 -7.47 -22.86
N PHE A 57 4.87 -6.85 -22.40
CA PHE A 57 4.45 -6.91 -21.02
C PHE A 57 4.14 -8.36 -20.59
N LEU A 58 3.34 -9.08 -21.37
CA LEU A 58 2.96 -10.46 -21.08
C LEU A 58 4.17 -11.37 -20.98
N GLU A 59 5.11 -11.31 -21.93
CA GLU A 59 6.35 -12.10 -21.90
C GLU A 59 7.10 -11.90 -20.57
N ILE A 60 7.24 -10.66 -20.13
CA ILE A 60 7.96 -10.33 -18.89
C ILE A 60 7.14 -10.73 -17.67
N PHE A 61 5.82 -10.54 -17.69
CA PHE A 61 4.96 -10.79 -16.53
C PHE A 61 4.74 -12.28 -16.30
N GLU A 62 4.52 -13.07 -17.34
CA GLU A 62 4.45 -14.54 -17.23
C GLU A 62 5.75 -15.12 -16.66
N GLU A 63 6.92 -14.64 -17.15
CA GLU A 63 8.20 -15.07 -16.60
C GLU A 63 8.41 -14.61 -15.16
N ALA A 64 8.00 -13.38 -14.79
CA ALA A 64 8.07 -12.87 -13.44
C ALA A 64 7.21 -13.69 -12.45
N VAL A 65 6.05 -14.16 -12.86
CA VAL A 65 5.22 -15.07 -12.07
C VAL A 65 5.87 -16.45 -11.99
N LYS A 66 6.21 -17.04 -13.14
CA LYS A 66 6.78 -18.39 -13.23
C LYS A 66 8.02 -18.59 -12.39
N CYS A 67 8.99 -17.67 -12.45
CA CYS A 67 10.22 -17.79 -11.67
C CYS A 67 9.98 -17.70 -10.14
N ARG A 68 8.84 -17.17 -9.71
CA ARG A 68 8.45 -17.06 -8.30
C ARG A 68 7.69 -18.28 -7.77
N LEU A 69 7.26 -19.18 -8.64
CA LEU A 69 6.61 -20.44 -8.22
C LEU A 69 7.61 -21.50 -7.73
N ARG A 70 8.91 -21.30 -7.92
CA ARG A 70 9.94 -22.27 -7.55
C ARG A 70 9.99 -22.51 -6.05
N THR A 71 9.60 -23.70 -5.63
CA THR A 71 9.65 -24.17 -4.24
C THR A 71 9.57 -25.69 -4.20
N VAL A 72 10.04 -26.28 -3.11
CA VAL A 72 9.82 -27.71 -2.82
C VAL A 72 8.51 -27.97 -2.07
N GLY A 73 7.82 -26.92 -1.62
CA GLY A 73 6.56 -26.99 -0.88
C GLY A 73 5.38 -26.42 -1.65
N GLN A 74 4.28 -26.25 -0.93
CA GLN A 74 3.05 -25.68 -1.47
C GLN A 74 3.23 -24.18 -1.80
N VAL A 75 2.64 -23.76 -2.93
CA VAL A 75 2.51 -22.34 -3.32
C VAL A 75 1.14 -21.81 -2.90
N GLY A 76 1.13 -20.65 -2.27
CA GLY A 76 -0.09 -19.90 -1.95
C GLY A 76 -0.10 -18.52 -2.61
N ILE A 77 -1.24 -17.86 -2.55
CA ILE A 77 -1.44 -16.49 -3.00
C ILE A 77 -2.43 -15.75 -2.10
N MET A 78 -2.12 -14.52 -1.72
CA MET A 78 -3.14 -13.60 -1.19
C MET A 78 -3.93 -13.03 -2.37
N VAL A 79 -5.24 -13.31 -2.42
CA VAL A 79 -6.09 -12.98 -3.55
C VAL A 79 -7.27 -12.11 -3.12
N SER A 80 -7.57 -11.11 -3.95
CA SER A 80 -8.76 -10.27 -3.88
C SER A 80 -9.49 -10.30 -5.22
N GLY A 81 -10.66 -9.69 -5.30
CA GLY A 81 -11.39 -9.53 -6.56
C GLY A 81 -10.76 -8.53 -7.55
N GLY A 82 -9.56 -8.01 -7.24
CA GLY A 82 -8.89 -6.97 -8.03
C GLY A 82 -8.00 -7.48 -9.17
N LEU A 83 -7.60 -6.56 -10.05
CA LEU A 83 -6.76 -6.83 -11.23
C LEU A 83 -5.38 -7.40 -10.87
N ASP A 84 -4.74 -6.88 -9.82
CA ASP A 84 -3.35 -7.19 -9.50
C ASP A 84 -3.18 -8.63 -9.04
N SER A 85 -3.83 -8.98 -7.93
CA SER A 85 -3.78 -10.34 -7.38
C SER A 85 -4.46 -11.35 -8.30
N GLY A 86 -5.56 -10.96 -8.96
CA GLY A 86 -6.26 -11.81 -9.92
C GLY A 86 -5.40 -12.18 -11.13
N SER A 87 -4.66 -11.23 -11.70
CA SER A 87 -3.75 -11.49 -12.83
C SER A 87 -2.61 -12.42 -12.44
N ILE A 88 -2.02 -12.21 -11.25
CA ILE A 88 -0.96 -13.08 -10.71
C ILE A 88 -1.54 -14.48 -10.48
N ALA A 89 -2.73 -14.60 -9.87
CA ALA A 89 -3.40 -15.87 -9.60
C ALA A 89 -3.71 -16.64 -10.87
N ALA A 90 -4.25 -16.00 -11.89
CA ALA A 90 -4.59 -16.63 -13.17
C ALA A 90 -3.36 -17.21 -13.88
N ILE A 91 -2.26 -16.43 -13.96
CA ILE A 91 -1.01 -16.89 -14.56
C ILE A 91 -0.37 -18.01 -13.70
N ALA A 92 -0.29 -17.83 -12.37
CA ALA A 92 0.28 -18.83 -11.47
C ALA A 92 -0.50 -20.16 -11.53
N SER A 93 -1.83 -20.08 -11.51
CA SER A 93 -2.74 -21.22 -11.64
C SER A 93 -2.50 -21.98 -12.96
N LYS A 94 -2.43 -21.26 -14.09
CA LYS A 94 -2.13 -21.83 -15.40
C LYS A 94 -0.78 -22.57 -15.42
N GLU A 95 0.27 -22.00 -14.81
CA GLU A 95 1.59 -22.64 -14.75
C GLU A 95 1.58 -23.88 -13.84
N LEU A 96 0.98 -23.78 -12.65
CA LEU A 96 0.89 -24.92 -11.71
C LEU A 96 0.01 -26.06 -12.25
N LYS A 97 -1.02 -25.75 -13.03
CA LYS A 97 -1.88 -26.77 -13.67
C LYS A 97 -1.11 -27.67 -14.63
N LYS A 98 -0.04 -27.19 -15.28
CA LYS A 98 0.84 -28.01 -16.13
C LYS A 98 1.58 -29.09 -15.35
N GLU A 99 1.75 -28.88 -14.04
CA GLU A 99 2.40 -29.80 -13.11
C GLU A 99 1.39 -30.52 -12.20
N GLU A 100 0.09 -30.49 -12.54
CA GLU A 100 -1.03 -31.04 -11.77
C GLU A 100 -1.08 -30.55 -10.32
N LYS A 101 -0.56 -29.33 -10.05
CA LYS A 101 -0.53 -28.72 -8.73
C LYS A 101 -1.68 -27.75 -8.53
N VAL A 102 -2.09 -27.62 -7.27
CA VAL A 102 -3.12 -26.67 -6.81
C VAL A 102 -2.45 -25.39 -6.29
N LEU A 103 -3.02 -24.24 -6.61
CA LEU A 103 -2.66 -22.97 -6.00
C LEU A 103 -3.57 -22.72 -4.79
N LYS A 104 -3.01 -22.55 -3.60
CA LYS A 104 -3.76 -22.18 -2.39
C LYS A 104 -4.02 -20.68 -2.36
N GLY A 105 -5.28 -20.28 -2.35
CA GLY A 105 -5.68 -18.88 -2.28
C GLY A 105 -6.14 -18.47 -0.88
N TYR A 106 -5.76 -17.31 -0.42
CA TYR A 106 -6.21 -16.73 0.87
C TYR A 106 -6.88 -15.40 0.59
N SER A 107 -8.14 -15.27 0.96
CA SER A 107 -8.93 -14.05 0.76
C SER A 107 -9.49 -13.57 2.08
N PHE A 108 -9.25 -12.31 2.41
CA PHE A 108 -9.84 -11.68 3.58
C PHE A 108 -11.31 -11.34 3.31
N LEU A 109 -12.17 -11.64 4.30
CA LEU A 109 -13.56 -11.22 4.32
C LEU A 109 -13.83 -10.24 5.47
N PRO A 110 -14.69 -9.22 5.27
CA PRO A 110 -15.17 -8.39 6.36
C PRO A 110 -16.04 -9.21 7.32
N ILE A 111 -16.29 -8.67 8.53
CA ILE A 111 -17.28 -9.23 9.45
C ILE A 111 -18.66 -9.28 8.78
N GLU A 112 -19.49 -10.22 9.18
CA GLU A 112 -20.76 -10.50 8.50
C GLU A 112 -21.68 -9.27 8.44
N SER A 113 -21.78 -8.51 9.53
CA SER A 113 -22.56 -7.27 9.62
C SER A 113 -22.09 -6.17 8.66
N TYR A 114 -20.88 -6.30 8.08
CA TYR A 114 -20.29 -5.31 7.17
C TYR A 114 -20.24 -5.77 5.71
N SER A 115 -20.50 -7.04 5.41
CA SER A 115 -20.31 -7.65 4.08
C SER A 115 -21.09 -6.94 2.96
N ASN A 116 -22.29 -6.46 3.23
CA ASN A 116 -23.17 -5.82 2.24
C ASN A 116 -22.94 -4.30 2.11
N LYS A 117 -21.96 -3.71 2.79
CA LYS A 117 -21.74 -2.26 2.72
C LYS A 117 -21.02 -1.85 1.44
N ILE A 118 -21.57 -0.83 0.80
CA ILE A 118 -20.95 -0.14 -0.35
C ILE A 118 -20.59 1.28 0.10
N VAL A 119 -19.31 1.62 0.04
CA VAL A 119 -18.81 2.94 0.40
C VAL A 119 -18.15 3.57 -0.82
N ASN A 120 -18.67 4.70 -1.29
CA ASN A 120 -18.12 5.43 -2.44
C ASN A 120 -17.88 4.53 -3.69
N HIS A 121 -18.85 3.72 -4.06
CA HIS A 121 -18.77 2.74 -5.16
C HIS A 121 -17.71 1.65 -4.94
N ARG A 122 -17.33 1.38 -3.71
CA ARG A 122 -16.44 0.28 -3.35
C ARG A 122 -17.19 -0.72 -2.48
N ILE A 123 -16.89 -2.00 -2.70
CA ILE A 123 -17.48 -3.11 -1.97
C ILE A 123 -16.56 -3.56 -0.84
N ALA A 124 -17.16 -3.94 0.29
CA ALA A 124 -16.41 -4.47 1.42
C ALA A 124 -16.06 -5.95 1.21
N ASP A 125 -16.99 -6.73 0.66
CA ASP A 125 -16.84 -8.16 0.38
C ASP A 125 -16.57 -8.39 -1.11
N GLU A 126 -15.40 -8.93 -1.43
CA GLU A 126 -14.98 -9.26 -2.79
C GLU A 126 -15.13 -10.76 -3.11
N SER A 127 -15.77 -11.56 -2.23
CA SER A 127 -15.86 -13.01 -2.38
C SER A 127 -16.51 -13.46 -3.70
N GLU A 128 -17.47 -12.69 -4.21
CA GLU A 128 -18.09 -12.95 -5.52
C GLU A 128 -17.04 -12.98 -6.65
N TYR A 129 -16.18 -11.96 -6.73
CA TYR A 129 -15.11 -11.91 -7.74
C TYR A 129 -14.04 -12.96 -7.51
N VAL A 130 -13.73 -13.28 -6.26
CA VAL A 130 -12.79 -14.35 -5.91
C VAL A 130 -13.35 -15.71 -6.34
N ASN A 131 -14.65 -15.96 -6.18
CA ASN A 131 -15.32 -17.17 -6.66
C ASN A 131 -15.34 -17.26 -8.19
N ILE A 132 -15.58 -16.17 -8.89
CA ILE A 132 -15.47 -16.10 -10.36
C ILE A 132 -14.05 -16.53 -10.80
N LEU A 133 -13.02 -15.97 -10.15
CA LEU A 133 -11.63 -16.32 -10.44
C LEU A 133 -11.31 -17.79 -10.13
N LYS A 134 -11.76 -18.29 -8.98
CA LYS A 134 -11.62 -19.71 -8.59
C LYS A 134 -12.18 -20.65 -9.65
N ASN A 135 -13.41 -20.39 -10.07
CA ASN A 135 -14.09 -21.21 -11.08
C ASN A 135 -13.38 -21.15 -12.44
N TYR A 136 -12.91 -19.98 -12.83
CA TYR A 136 -12.16 -19.79 -14.08
C TYR A 136 -10.83 -20.55 -14.08
N CYS A 137 -10.07 -20.48 -13.00
CA CYS A 137 -8.77 -21.17 -12.87
C CYS A 137 -8.92 -22.69 -12.78
N GLY A 138 -9.89 -23.20 -12.04
CA GLY A 138 -10.20 -24.62 -11.86
C GLY A 138 -9.26 -25.38 -10.92
N ASN A 139 -8.04 -24.88 -10.65
CA ASN A 139 -7.09 -25.43 -9.67
C ASN A 139 -6.68 -24.40 -8.62
N LEU A 140 -7.51 -23.40 -8.38
CA LEU A 140 -7.35 -22.40 -7.31
C LEU A 140 -8.27 -22.82 -6.14
N ASP A 141 -7.68 -23.19 -5.00
CA ASP A 141 -8.39 -23.56 -3.79
C ASP A 141 -8.36 -22.41 -2.79
N ILE A 142 -9.54 -21.85 -2.44
CA ILE A 142 -9.68 -20.63 -1.66
C ILE A 142 -10.04 -20.91 -0.21
N THR A 143 -9.23 -20.40 0.71
CA THR A 143 -9.53 -20.24 2.13
C THR A 143 -9.98 -18.81 2.38
N TYR A 144 -11.21 -18.63 2.85
CA TYR A 144 -11.76 -17.36 3.24
C TYR A 144 -11.45 -17.07 4.71
N CYS A 145 -10.68 -16.00 4.96
CA CYS A 145 -10.25 -15.58 6.29
C CYS A 145 -11.16 -14.46 6.80
N ARG A 146 -12.23 -14.80 7.50
CA ARG A 146 -13.14 -13.81 8.10
C ARG A 146 -12.62 -13.33 9.46
N ASN A 147 -12.26 -14.27 10.33
CA ASN A 147 -11.67 -13.99 11.63
C ASN A 147 -12.47 -12.96 12.45
N ASP A 148 -13.74 -13.26 12.72
CA ASP A 148 -14.69 -12.29 13.31
C ASP A 148 -14.28 -11.79 14.71
N ASN A 149 -13.44 -12.55 15.43
CA ASN A 149 -13.00 -12.24 16.79
C ASN A 149 -11.67 -11.50 16.86
N ILE A 150 -11.12 -11.02 15.72
CA ILE A 150 -9.88 -10.26 15.71
C ILE A 150 -10.10 -8.82 15.24
N ASN A 151 -9.31 -7.91 15.82
CA ASN A 151 -9.28 -6.50 15.48
C ASN A 151 -7.84 -5.98 15.34
N SER A 152 -7.67 -4.70 15.08
CA SER A 152 -6.35 -4.06 14.87
C SER A 152 -5.37 -4.18 16.04
N LEU A 153 -5.86 -4.47 17.23
CA LEU A 153 -5.05 -4.61 18.46
C LEU A 153 -4.84 -6.07 18.87
N THR A 154 -5.50 -7.01 18.19
CA THR A 154 -5.30 -8.44 18.46
C THR A 154 -3.84 -8.82 18.16
N ASN A 155 -3.18 -9.47 19.10
CA ASN A 155 -1.76 -9.87 19.01
C ASN A 155 -0.79 -8.71 18.76
N ILE A 156 -1.15 -7.48 19.14
CA ILE A 156 -0.32 -6.29 18.89
C ILE A 156 1.07 -6.40 19.55
N ASP A 157 1.16 -7.03 20.70
CA ASP A 157 2.43 -7.22 21.42
C ASP A 157 3.35 -8.21 20.67
N GLU A 158 2.78 -9.32 20.14
CA GLU A 158 3.49 -10.25 19.25
C GLU A 158 4.00 -9.53 17.98
N LEU A 159 3.13 -8.73 17.36
CA LEU A 159 3.49 -7.99 16.15
C LEU A 159 4.57 -6.93 16.39
N ILE A 160 4.53 -6.24 17.54
CA ILE A 160 5.59 -5.32 17.94
C ILE A 160 6.92 -6.06 18.09
N GLY A 161 6.91 -7.26 18.69
CA GLY A 161 8.09 -8.11 18.81
C GLY A 161 8.65 -8.57 17.48
N ILE A 162 7.78 -9.01 16.54
CA ILE A 162 8.17 -9.40 15.19
C ILE A 162 8.79 -8.24 14.43
N PHE A 163 8.13 -7.09 14.44
CA PHE A 163 8.56 -5.93 13.65
C PHE A 163 9.63 -5.08 14.35
N GLU A 164 9.79 -5.23 15.66
CA GLU A 164 10.74 -4.47 16.49
C GLU A 164 10.56 -2.95 16.36
N GLN A 165 9.32 -2.52 16.14
CA GLN A 165 8.93 -1.12 16.01
C GLN A 165 7.42 -0.96 16.21
N PRO A 166 6.93 0.26 16.53
CA PRO A 166 5.50 0.53 16.56
C PRO A 166 4.83 0.28 15.21
N ILE A 167 3.68 -0.39 15.21
CA ILE A 167 2.94 -0.73 14.00
C ILE A 167 2.32 0.54 13.39
N LYS A 168 2.63 0.80 12.13
CA LYS A 168 2.18 1.98 11.38
C LYS A 168 0.79 1.80 10.76
N THR A 169 0.53 0.62 10.20
CA THR A 169 -0.68 0.30 9.43
C THR A 169 -1.60 -0.62 10.24
N LEU A 170 -2.07 -0.11 11.39
CA LEU A 170 -2.93 -0.85 12.31
C LEU A 170 -4.16 -1.43 11.61
N GLU A 171 -4.75 -0.65 10.71
CA GLU A 171 -5.91 -1.04 9.93
C GLU A 171 -5.70 -2.28 9.06
N ASN A 172 -4.44 -2.61 8.72
CA ASN A 172 -4.12 -3.75 7.86
C ASN A 172 -3.43 -4.91 8.59
N SER A 173 -2.86 -4.66 9.77
CA SER A 173 -2.00 -5.64 10.45
C SER A 173 -2.71 -6.97 10.70
N TYR A 174 -3.91 -6.95 11.25
CA TYR A 174 -4.63 -8.14 11.70
C TYR A 174 -4.95 -9.13 10.56
N TRP A 175 -5.36 -8.62 9.39
CA TRP A 175 -5.73 -9.51 8.29
C TRP A 175 -4.50 -9.96 7.46
N VAL A 176 -3.49 -9.08 7.28
CA VAL A 176 -2.27 -9.43 6.53
C VAL A 176 -1.50 -10.53 7.26
N THR A 177 -1.29 -10.36 8.57
CA THR A 177 -0.60 -11.35 9.40
C THR A 177 -1.47 -12.59 9.62
N GLY A 178 -2.78 -12.44 9.76
CA GLY A 178 -3.73 -13.55 9.87
C GLY A 178 -3.69 -14.48 8.65
N MET A 179 -3.70 -13.93 7.43
CA MET A 179 -3.55 -14.74 6.22
C MET A 179 -2.16 -15.37 6.08
N ALA A 180 -1.10 -14.67 6.50
CA ALA A 180 0.25 -15.21 6.50
C ALA A 180 0.36 -16.42 7.46
N LYS A 181 -0.18 -16.30 8.67
CA LYS A 181 -0.24 -17.36 9.66
C LYS A 181 -1.03 -18.56 9.13
N GLN A 182 -2.24 -18.34 8.62
CA GLN A 182 -3.06 -19.40 8.03
C GLN A 182 -2.34 -20.11 6.89
N SER A 183 -1.67 -19.37 6.00
CA SER A 183 -0.92 -19.99 4.90
C SER A 183 0.25 -20.85 5.39
N SER A 184 0.91 -20.44 6.47
CA SER A 184 1.96 -21.24 7.12
C SER A 184 1.43 -22.53 7.71
N GLU A 185 0.30 -22.47 8.43
CA GLU A 185 -0.39 -23.63 9.00
C GLU A 185 -0.84 -24.64 7.93
N ASP A 186 -1.24 -24.16 6.75
CA ASP A 186 -1.59 -24.97 5.58
C ASP A 186 -0.36 -25.51 4.82
N GLY A 187 0.85 -25.31 5.33
CA GLY A 187 2.09 -25.84 4.76
C GLY A 187 2.62 -25.07 3.55
N VAL A 188 2.11 -23.87 3.27
CA VAL A 188 2.62 -22.99 2.20
C VAL A 188 4.05 -22.57 2.52
N LYS A 189 4.94 -22.66 1.53
CA LYS A 189 6.33 -22.21 1.63
C LYS A 189 6.61 -20.94 0.84
N VAL A 190 5.86 -20.73 -0.24
CA VAL A 190 5.91 -19.50 -1.05
C VAL A 190 4.51 -18.91 -1.10
N LEU A 191 4.36 -17.70 -0.64
CA LEU A 191 3.12 -16.93 -0.68
C LEU A 191 3.25 -15.76 -1.68
N LEU A 192 2.53 -15.87 -2.80
CA LEU A 192 2.48 -14.80 -3.78
C LEU A 192 1.63 -13.65 -3.26
N ILE A 193 2.05 -12.42 -3.56
CA ILE A 193 1.32 -11.20 -3.27
C ILE A 193 1.33 -10.26 -4.48
N GLY A 194 0.40 -9.31 -4.55
CA GLY A 194 0.29 -8.31 -5.62
C GLY A 194 0.32 -6.88 -5.09
N GLN A 195 1.03 -6.63 -4.00
CA GLN A 195 0.99 -5.35 -3.29
C GLN A 195 1.50 -4.17 -4.13
N ASN A 196 2.51 -4.41 -4.96
CA ASN A 196 3.12 -3.37 -5.80
C ASN A 196 2.36 -3.13 -7.12
N GLY A 197 1.28 -3.86 -7.39
CA GLY A 197 0.56 -3.81 -8.66
C GLY A 197 0.11 -2.41 -9.07
N ASN A 198 -0.47 -1.65 -8.15
CA ASN A 198 -0.97 -0.30 -8.41
C ASN A 198 0.10 0.70 -8.89
N VAL A 199 1.37 0.47 -8.59
CA VAL A 199 2.48 1.35 -8.99
C VAL A 199 3.30 0.77 -10.15
N SER A 200 2.96 -0.43 -10.61
CA SER A 200 3.64 -1.13 -11.71
C SER A 200 2.62 -1.66 -12.74
N ILE A 201 2.21 -2.93 -12.61
CA ILE A 201 1.43 -3.66 -13.63
C ILE A 201 0.04 -3.05 -13.90
N SER A 202 -0.63 -2.53 -12.89
CA SER A 202 -1.95 -1.89 -13.00
C SER A 202 -1.89 -0.37 -12.78
N PHE A 203 -0.73 0.24 -12.95
CA PHE A 203 -0.61 1.69 -13.01
C PHE A 203 -1.47 2.24 -14.16
N GLY A 204 -2.01 3.44 -13.98
CA GLY A 204 -2.79 4.13 -14.99
C GLY A 204 -3.88 4.99 -14.38
N ASP A 205 -3.51 6.21 -13.98
CA ASP A 205 -4.41 7.24 -13.50
C ASP A 205 -4.72 8.24 -14.62
N PHE A 206 -6.00 8.51 -14.85
CA PHE A 206 -6.47 9.39 -15.89
C PHE A 206 -5.91 10.82 -15.77
N PHE A 207 -5.91 11.38 -14.56
CA PHE A 207 -5.46 12.75 -14.37
C PHE A 207 -3.95 12.91 -14.50
N ILE A 208 -3.16 11.89 -14.14
CA ILE A 208 -1.70 11.86 -14.38
C ILE A 208 -1.42 11.85 -15.89
N HIS A 209 -2.18 11.05 -16.64
CA HIS A 209 -2.09 11.02 -18.11
C HIS A 209 -2.43 12.39 -18.70
N ILE A 210 -3.57 12.98 -18.33
CA ILE A 210 -3.98 14.30 -18.80
C ILE A 210 -2.93 15.37 -18.46
N GLN A 211 -2.38 15.38 -17.25
CA GLN A 211 -1.31 16.34 -16.88
C GLN A 211 -0.05 16.12 -17.74
N THR A 212 0.24 14.88 -18.12
CA THR A 212 1.37 14.56 -19.01
C THR A 212 1.12 15.12 -20.41
N LEU A 213 -0.09 14.91 -20.97
CA LEU A 213 -0.47 15.46 -22.28
C LEU A 213 -0.44 16.99 -22.31
N ILE A 214 -0.96 17.64 -21.27
CA ILE A 214 -0.92 19.12 -21.16
C ILE A 214 0.52 19.63 -21.18
N ARG A 215 1.44 18.99 -20.43
CA ARG A 215 2.86 19.35 -20.42
C ARG A 215 3.55 19.11 -21.77
N GLN A 216 3.03 18.19 -22.57
CA GLN A 216 3.47 17.93 -23.94
C GLN A 216 2.78 18.81 -24.98
N LEU A 217 1.89 19.73 -24.59
CA LEU A 217 1.07 20.61 -25.43
C LEU A 217 0.14 19.85 -26.39
N LYS A 218 -0.27 18.62 -26.04
CA LYS A 218 -1.14 17.74 -26.81
C LYS A 218 -2.62 17.97 -26.52
N PHE A 219 -3.11 19.20 -26.68
CA PHE A 219 -4.48 19.58 -26.29
C PHE A 219 -5.58 18.85 -27.04
N GLY A 220 -5.34 18.46 -28.29
CA GLY A 220 -6.30 17.65 -29.06
C GLY A 220 -6.52 16.27 -28.44
N GLU A 221 -5.45 15.61 -27.96
CA GLU A 221 -5.52 14.34 -27.24
C GLU A 221 -6.23 14.50 -25.89
N VAL A 222 -6.02 15.61 -25.18
CA VAL A 222 -6.75 15.92 -23.93
C VAL A 222 -8.26 15.96 -24.15
N ILE A 223 -8.71 16.65 -25.22
CA ILE A 223 -10.13 16.74 -25.57
C ILE A 223 -10.71 15.36 -25.93
N SER A 224 -9.96 14.58 -26.70
CA SER A 224 -10.35 13.21 -27.08
C SER A 224 -10.51 12.32 -25.84
N GLU A 225 -9.51 12.30 -24.96
CA GLU A 225 -9.53 11.51 -23.72
C GLU A 225 -10.67 11.92 -22.77
N VAL A 226 -10.96 13.22 -22.62
CA VAL A 226 -12.08 13.71 -21.80
C VAL A 226 -13.42 13.26 -22.40
N ASN A 227 -13.58 13.31 -23.72
CA ASN A 227 -14.80 12.85 -24.40
C ASN A 227 -15.00 11.35 -24.20
N ALA A 228 -13.94 10.56 -24.35
CA ALA A 228 -13.96 9.12 -24.15
C ALA A 228 -14.28 8.74 -22.69
N ALA A 229 -13.65 9.41 -21.73
CA ALA A 229 -13.92 9.18 -20.29
C ALA A 229 -15.37 9.56 -19.91
N ASN A 230 -15.92 10.65 -20.47
CA ASN A 230 -17.33 11.01 -20.28
C ASN A 230 -18.26 9.92 -20.82
N LYS A 231 -18.00 9.41 -22.03
CA LYS A 231 -18.79 8.34 -22.65
C LYS A 231 -18.71 7.04 -21.83
N ARG A 232 -17.52 6.66 -21.37
CA ARG A 232 -17.26 5.41 -20.64
C ARG A 232 -17.83 5.42 -19.22
N TYR A 233 -17.61 6.50 -18.47
CA TYR A 233 -17.92 6.55 -17.03
C TYR A 233 -19.14 7.41 -16.69
N GLY A 234 -19.76 8.09 -17.67
CA GLY A 234 -20.91 8.98 -17.42
C GLY A 234 -20.59 10.24 -16.63
N LYS A 235 -19.31 10.54 -16.37
CA LYS A 235 -18.90 11.73 -15.61
C LYS A 235 -19.09 13.00 -16.42
N PRO A 236 -19.75 14.06 -15.88
CA PRO A 236 -19.94 15.31 -16.61
C PRO A 236 -18.60 15.93 -17.05
N LYS A 237 -18.48 16.29 -18.31
CA LYS A 237 -17.26 16.94 -18.86
C LYS A 237 -16.83 18.16 -18.05
N LYS A 238 -17.81 18.98 -17.58
CA LYS A 238 -17.55 20.14 -16.72
C LYS A 238 -16.78 19.77 -15.46
N ALA A 239 -17.16 18.67 -14.79
CA ALA A 239 -16.47 18.19 -13.60
C ALA A 239 -15.04 17.72 -13.92
N ILE A 240 -14.87 16.99 -15.04
CA ILE A 240 -13.54 16.53 -15.49
C ILE A 240 -12.64 17.76 -15.80
N TYR A 241 -13.11 18.75 -16.57
CA TYR A 241 -12.34 19.95 -16.87
C TYR A 241 -12.03 20.78 -15.62
N SER A 242 -12.97 20.92 -14.69
CA SER A 242 -12.73 21.61 -13.41
C SER A 242 -11.57 20.97 -12.65
N THR A 243 -11.53 19.63 -12.57
CA THR A 243 -10.43 18.90 -11.94
C THR A 243 -9.11 19.08 -12.70
N ILE A 244 -9.14 19.04 -14.04
CA ILE A 244 -7.96 19.27 -14.87
C ILE A 244 -7.37 20.67 -14.61
N ILE A 245 -8.20 21.68 -14.64
CA ILE A 245 -7.78 23.08 -14.41
C ILE A 245 -7.19 23.23 -12.98
N SER A 246 -7.87 22.68 -11.98
CA SER A 246 -7.36 22.69 -10.60
C SER A 246 -5.98 22.03 -10.49
N ASN A 247 -5.78 20.90 -11.16
CA ASN A 247 -4.50 20.17 -11.15
C ASN A 247 -3.40 20.90 -11.96
N ALA A 248 -3.77 21.66 -13.00
CA ALA A 248 -2.82 22.39 -13.82
C ALA A 248 -2.23 23.64 -13.11
N ILE A 249 -2.88 24.13 -12.05
CA ILE A 249 -2.37 25.25 -11.27
C ILE A 249 -1.00 24.89 -10.67
N PRO A 250 0.06 25.69 -10.95
CA PRO A 250 1.39 25.44 -10.39
C PRO A 250 1.38 25.38 -8.86
N TYR A 251 2.14 24.44 -8.29
CA TYR A 251 2.23 24.27 -6.83
C TYR A 251 2.56 25.55 -6.07
N LYS A 252 3.46 26.38 -6.61
CA LYS A 252 3.81 27.67 -6.00
C LYS A 252 2.59 28.61 -5.87
N ILE A 253 1.71 28.64 -6.89
CA ILE A 253 0.50 29.45 -6.86
C ILE A 253 -0.51 28.85 -5.88
N LYS A 254 -0.68 27.54 -5.87
CA LYS A 254 -1.50 26.84 -4.86
C LYS A 254 -1.02 27.19 -3.44
N LYS A 255 0.29 27.14 -3.18
CA LYS A 255 0.87 27.48 -1.88
C LYS A 255 0.57 28.93 -1.46
N ILE A 256 0.63 29.88 -2.38
CA ILE A 256 0.25 31.27 -2.10
C ILE A 256 -1.25 31.40 -1.78
N ARG A 257 -2.09 30.72 -2.58
CA ARG A 257 -3.55 30.74 -2.41
C ARG A 257 -3.99 30.10 -1.08
N HIS A 258 -3.35 29.03 -0.66
CA HIS A 258 -3.62 28.29 0.57
C HIS A 258 -2.68 28.69 1.72
N ARG A 259 -2.03 29.86 1.66
CA ARG A 259 -1.05 30.30 2.66
C ARG A 259 -1.61 30.32 4.09
N LYS A 260 -2.90 30.61 4.25
CA LYS A 260 -3.56 30.61 5.57
C LYS A 260 -3.80 29.20 6.12
N GLU A 261 -3.89 28.22 5.21
CA GLU A 261 -4.13 26.81 5.53
C GLU A 261 -2.82 26.02 5.61
N ASP A 262 -1.73 26.54 5.01
CA ASP A 262 -0.39 25.89 4.96
C ASP A 262 0.39 26.20 6.24
N THR A 263 -0.23 25.94 7.40
CA THR A 263 0.39 26.08 8.73
C THR A 263 0.95 24.74 9.20
N ILE A 264 1.87 24.77 10.16
CA ILE A 264 2.45 23.55 10.73
C ILE A 264 1.37 22.71 11.42
N GLU A 265 0.40 23.36 12.05
CA GLU A 265 -0.72 22.72 12.71
C GLU A 265 -1.56 21.91 11.71
N ASN A 266 -1.93 22.51 10.58
CA ASN A 266 -2.73 21.85 9.54
C ASN A 266 -1.93 20.75 8.81
N LYS A 267 -0.62 20.97 8.60
CA LYS A 267 0.24 19.93 7.99
C LYS A 267 0.35 18.67 8.83
N PHE A 268 0.26 18.81 10.15
CA PHE A 268 0.35 17.71 11.11
C PHE A 268 -0.96 17.47 11.85
N GLU A 269 -2.09 17.87 11.25
CA GLU A 269 -3.43 17.62 11.79
C GLU A 269 -3.67 16.12 12.02
N ASP A 270 -3.24 15.28 11.09
CA ASP A 270 -3.28 13.82 11.20
C ASP A 270 -2.10 13.23 12.02
N SER A 271 -1.61 13.97 13.03
CA SER A 271 -0.54 13.53 13.93
C SER A 271 -0.90 13.82 15.38
N VAL A 272 -0.49 12.94 16.27
CA VAL A 272 -0.56 13.12 17.73
C VAL A 272 0.80 13.42 18.37
N ILE A 273 1.80 13.74 17.55
CA ILE A 273 3.12 14.14 18.02
C ILE A 273 3.07 15.62 18.45
N LYS A 274 3.69 15.97 19.56
CA LYS A 274 3.79 17.34 20.04
C LYS A 274 4.42 18.26 18.97
N LEU A 275 3.83 19.42 18.73
CA LEU A 275 4.31 20.38 17.73
C LEU A 275 5.71 20.93 18.04
N ASP A 276 6.09 21.06 19.31
CA ASP A 276 7.42 21.50 19.72
C ASP A 276 8.51 20.50 19.27
N LEU A 277 8.22 19.19 19.30
CA LEU A 277 9.13 18.17 18.79
C LEU A 277 9.23 18.22 17.25
N ILE A 278 8.11 18.44 16.55
CA ILE A 278 8.11 18.61 15.10
C ILE A 278 9.02 19.78 14.71
N LYS A 279 8.94 20.89 15.43
CA LYS A 279 9.80 22.07 15.27
C LYS A 279 11.26 21.78 15.64
N LYS A 280 11.49 21.18 16.83
CA LYS A 280 12.83 20.85 17.34
C LYS A 280 13.65 19.98 16.39
N TYR A 281 13.00 19.00 15.73
CA TYR A 281 13.65 18.05 14.82
C TYR A 281 13.51 18.42 13.34
N ASN A 282 13.05 19.63 13.03
CA ASN A 282 12.86 20.14 11.66
C ASN A 282 12.07 19.15 10.75
N VAL A 283 11.05 18.49 11.32
CA VAL A 283 10.27 17.45 10.61
C VAL A 283 9.53 18.06 9.41
N GLU A 284 8.99 19.28 9.55
CA GLU A 284 8.33 20.01 8.48
C GLU A 284 9.27 20.21 7.27
N GLU A 285 10.47 20.71 7.50
CA GLU A 285 11.44 20.94 6.42
C GLU A 285 11.85 19.63 5.73
N ARG A 286 12.02 18.54 6.50
CA ARG A 286 12.32 17.19 5.97
C ARG A 286 11.19 16.70 5.09
N PHE A 287 9.92 16.92 5.47
CA PHE A 287 8.75 16.55 4.70
C PHE A 287 8.60 17.38 3.44
N ASP A 288 8.78 18.71 3.54
CA ASP A 288 8.72 19.61 2.39
C ASP A 288 9.79 19.27 1.33
N LYS A 289 11.03 18.92 1.74
CA LYS A 289 12.10 18.48 0.84
C LYS A 289 11.73 17.21 0.06
N LYS A 290 10.91 16.32 0.65
CA LYS A 290 10.40 15.10 0.00
C LYS A 290 9.09 15.32 -0.76
N GLY A 291 8.51 16.52 -0.69
CA GLY A 291 7.24 16.84 -1.33
C GLY A 291 6.02 16.29 -0.60
N TYR A 292 6.17 15.92 0.67
CA TYR A 292 5.05 15.54 1.52
C TYR A 292 4.35 16.79 2.03
N ASN A 293 3.10 16.99 1.63
CA ASN A 293 2.25 18.07 2.15
C ASN A 293 0.80 17.56 2.18
N SER A 294 0.19 17.55 3.36
CA SER A 294 -1.19 17.09 3.55
C SER A 294 -2.23 18.11 3.12
N VAL A 295 -1.88 19.40 3.17
CA VAL A 295 -2.81 20.52 2.86
C VAL A 295 -2.94 20.77 1.37
N ILE A 296 -1.83 20.66 0.62
CA ILE A 296 -1.79 20.99 -0.81
C ILE A 296 -1.52 19.74 -1.63
N THR A 297 -2.58 19.15 -2.14
CA THR A 297 -2.47 18.00 -3.03
C THR A 297 -2.02 18.39 -4.43
N LYS A 298 -1.14 17.62 -5.03
CA LYS A 298 -0.65 17.80 -6.40
C LYS A 298 -0.80 16.51 -7.19
N VAL A 299 -1.55 16.56 -8.29
CA VAL A 299 -1.47 15.52 -9.32
C VAL A 299 -0.31 15.87 -10.25
N GLY A 300 0.72 15.04 -10.21
CA GLY A 300 1.91 15.21 -11.04
C GLY A 300 1.75 14.67 -12.46
N THR A 301 2.77 14.91 -13.28
CA THR A 301 2.96 14.20 -14.54
C THR A 301 3.44 12.78 -14.26
N LEU A 302 3.42 11.91 -15.28
CA LEU A 302 3.99 10.55 -15.19
C LEU A 302 5.43 10.55 -14.65
N LYS A 303 6.27 11.50 -15.10
CA LYS A 303 7.66 11.62 -14.64
C LYS A 303 7.76 11.93 -13.13
N GLU A 304 6.92 12.85 -12.65
CA GLU A 304 6.89 13.20 -11.22
C GLU A 304 6.38 12.05 -10.37
N THR A 305 5.32 11.37 -10.83
CA THR A 305 4.74 10.21 -10.15
C THR A 305 5.72 9.04 -10.05
N ARG A 306 6.49 8.76 -11.12
CA ARG A 306 7.54 7.73 -11.11
C ARG A 306 8.59 7.99 -10.03
N LYS A 307 8.96 9.25 -9.82
CA LYS A 307 9.89 9.61 -8.74
C LYS A 307 9.31 9.34 -7.36
N SER A 308 8.01 9.59 -7.17
CA SER A 308 7.32 9.33 -5.90
C SER A 308 7.15 7.82 -5.63
N ILE A 309 6.83 7.02 -6.67
CA ILE A 309 6.72 5.55 -6.56
C ILE A 309 8.02 4.90 -6.09
N LEU A 310 9.16 5.48 -6.47
CA LEU A 310 10.49 4.99 -6.13
C LEU A 310 11.08 5.65 -4.88
N ASP A 311 10.22 6.14 -3.97
CA ASP A 311 10.68 6.67 -2.68
C ASP A 311 11.38 5.59 -1.85
N GLU A 312 12.66 5.78 -1.60
CA GLU A 312 13.53 4.78 -0.97
C GLU A 312 13.09 4.46 0.48
N ALA A 313 12.57 5.45 1.21
CA ALA A 313 12.11 5.23 2.58
C ALA A 313 10.85 4.34 2.62
N THR A 314 9.93 4.56 1.70
CA THR A 314 8.72 3.71 1.55
C THR A 314 9.11 2.29 1.13
N LEU A 315 9.99 2.14 0.15
CA LEU A 315 10.45 0.82 -0.31
C LEU A 315 11.23 0.07 0.77
N ALA A 316 12.08 0.75 1.55
CA ALA A 316 12.79 0.15 2.68
C ALA A 316 11.81 -0.36 3.74
N HIS A 317 10.84 0.47 4.14
CA HIS A 317 9.82 0.08 5.12
C HIS A 317 9.04 -1.17 4.69
N ILE A 318 8.53 -1.19 3.46
CA ILE A 318 7.79 -2.34 2.92
C ILE A 318 8.68 -3.61 2.92
N GLY A 319 9.92 -3.49 2.46
CA GLY A 319 10.84 -4.62 2.40
C GLY A 319 11.15 -5.23 3.76
N ILE A 320 11.35 -4.38 4.78
CA ILE A 320 11.58 -4.83 6.16
C ILE A 320 10.35 -5.55 6.72
N MET A 321 9.18 -4.94 6.57
CA MET A 321 7.93 -5.53 7.08
C MET A 321 7.63 -6.89 6.42
N GLU A 322 7.77 -6.99 5.10
CA GLU A 322 7.58 -8.25 4.37
C GLU A 322 8.60 -9.32 4.79
N THR A 323 9.86 -8.94 5.02
CA THR A 323 10.91 -9.87 5.42
C THR A 323 10.69 -10.40 6.84
N LYS A 324 10.42 -9.51 7.80
CA LYS A 324 10.17 -9.90 9.20
C LYS A 324 8.92 -10.77 9.34
N ASP A 325 7.84 -10.41 8.65
CA ASP A 325 6.62 -11.22 8.61
C ASP A 325 6.87 -12.60 7.96
N SER A 326 7.65 -12.65 6.88
CA SER A 326 8.06 -13.90 6.23
C SER A 326 8.88 -14.80 7.17
N LEU A 327 9.82 -14.23 7.93
CA LEU A 327 10.62 -14.96 8.89
C LEU A 327 9.79 -15.49 10.06
N ALA A 328 8.88 -14.67 10.60
CA ALA A 328 8.03 -15.04 11.73
C ALA A 328 7.15 -16.25 11.43
N TYR A 329 6.61 -16.34 10.22
CA TYR A 329 5.71 -17.44 9.84
C TYR A 329 6.37 -18.54 9.00
N GLY A 330 7.68 -18.47 8.75
CA GLY A 330 8.41 -19.50 7.99
C GLY A 330 7.95 -19.66 6.54
N ILE A 331 7.45 -18.58 5.92
CA ILE A 331 7.02 -18.50 4.53
C ILE A 331 7.88 -17.50 3.76
N ILE A 332 7.94 -17.60 2.45
CA ILE A 332 8.63 -16.61 1.60
C ILE A 332 7.57 -15.85 0.81
N LYS A 333 7.33 -14.60 1.16
CA LYS A 333 6.49 -13.70 0.36
C LYS A 333 7.21 -13.31 -0.92
N ARG A 334 6.53 -13.42 -2.05
CA ARG A 334 7.05 -13.04 -3.36
C ARG A 334 6.03 -12.22 -4.13
N ASP A 335 6.44 -11.04 -4.58
CA ASP A 335 5.61 -10.16 -5.40
C ASP A 335 6.12 -10.13 -6.85
N PRO A 336 5.43 -10.77 -7.81
CA PRO A 336 5.79 -10.67 -9.23
C PRO A 336 5.74 -9.25 -9.77
N SER A 337 4.87 -8.39 -9.25
CA SER A 337 4.74 -7.00 -9.68
C SER A 337 5.92 -6.10 -9.26
N LYS A 338 6.77 -6.58 -8.33
CA LYS A 338 8.06 -5.98 -7.93
C LYS A 338 9.25 -6.52 -8.73
N ASP A 339 9.05 -7.40 -9.70
CA ASP A 339 10.17 -7.90 -10.52
C ASP A 339 10.89 -6.73 -11.18
N LYS A 340 12.22 -6.74 -11.12
CA LYS A 340 13.03 -5.66 -11.71
C LYS A 340 12.69 -5.43 -13.18
N ARG A 341 12.50 -6.49 -13.96
CA ARG A 341 12.12 -6.42 -15.39
C ARG A 341 10.76 -5.76 -15.58
N ILE A 342 9.78 -6.07 -14.72
CA ILE A 342 8.46 -5.43 -14.72
C ILE A 342 8.59 -3.96 -14.36
N MET A 343 9.32 -3.65 -13.31
CA MET A 343 9.54 -2.25 -12.88
C MET A 343 10.21 -1.43 -13.97
N GLU A 344 11.27 -1.95 -14.58
CA GLU A 344 11.97 -1.27 -15.69
C GLU A 344 11.08 -1.08 -16.91
N PHE A 345 10.30 -2.09 -17.29
CA PHE A 345 9.34 -1.99 -18.38
C PHE A 345 8.28 -0.93 -18.09
N CYS A 346 7.62 -1.01 -16.92
CA CYS A 346 6.59 -0.06 -16.52
C CYS A 346 7.13 1.37 -16.39
N LEU A 347 8.38 1.56 -15.98
CA LEU A 347 9.01 2.88 -15.92
C LEU A 347 9.42 3.40 -17.30
N SER A 348 9.60 2.54 -18.29
CA SER A 348 10.07 2.93 -19.64
C SER A 348 8.95 3.39 -20.58
N ILE A 349 7.73 2.87 -20.43
CA ILE A 349 6.65 3.07 -21.40
C ILE A 349 5.90 4.41 -21.21
N PRO A 350 5.32 5.00 -22.25
CA PRO A 350 4.62 6.29 -22.19
C PRO A 350 3.25 6.19 -21.49
N SER A 351 2.67 7.35 -21.16
CA SER A 351 1.38 7.42 -20.44
C SER A 351 0.20 6.87 -21.24
N GLU A 352 0.28 6.94 -22.55
CA GLU A 352 -0.72 6.43 -23.51
C GLU A 352 -0.86 4.89 -23.45
N ALA A 353 0.18 4.19 -22.99
CA ALA A 353 0.10 2.75 -22.76
C ALA A 353 -0.72 2.39 -21.52
N TYR A 354 -0.88 3.32 -20.58
CA TYR A 354 -1.61 3.10 -19.33
C TYR A 354 -3.03 3.62 -19.32
N VAL A 355 -3.28 4.67 -20.12
CA VAL A 355 -4.61 5.27 -20.27
C VAL A 355 -4.87 5.48 -21.76
N HIS A 356 -5.97 4.95 -22.23
CA HIS A 356 -6.33 5.04 -23.64
C HIS A 356 -7.86 5.09 -23.79
N GLU A 357 -8.36 6.02 -24.60
CA GLU A 357 -9.79 6.25 -24.79
C GLU A 357 -10.56 6.35 -23.47
N GLY A 358 -10.02 7.11 -22.52
CA GLY A 358 -10.58 7.32 -21.21
C GLY A 358 -10.47 6.10 -20.27
N GLU A 359 -9.97 4.96 -20.72
CA GLU A 359 -9.84 3.77 -19.89
C GLU A 359 -8.56 3.80 -19.06
N GLU A 360 -8.71 3.75 -17.75
CA GLU A 360 -7.62 3.64 -16.79
C GLU A 360 -7.09 2.21 -16.72
N ARG A 361 -5.80 2.05 -16.36
CA ARG A 361 -5.13 0.74 -16.21
C ARG A 361 -5.16 -0.07 -17.51
N TYR A 362 -5.09 0.63 -18.65
CA TYR A 362 -5.32 0.05 -19.97
C TYR A 362 -4.33 -1.08 -20.30
N LEU A 363 -3.04 -0.95 -19.92
CA LEU A 363 -2.04 -1.98 -20.16
C LEU A 363 -2.46 -3.33 -19.58
N ILE A 364 -2.75 -3.39 -18.28
CA ILE A 364 -3.10 -4.65 -17.62
C ILE A 364 -4.44 -5.20 -18.14
N ARG A 365 -5.44 -4.32 -18.38
CA ARG A 365 -6.73 -4.74 -18.88
C ARG A 365 -6.63 -5.37 -20.27
N SER A 366 -5.92 -4.74 -21.19
CA SER A 366 -5.70 -5.26 -22.55
C SER A 366 -4.81 -6.52 -22.54
N SER A 367 -3.82 -6.59 -21.64
CA SER A 367 -2.94 -7.76 -21.54
C SER A 367 -3.63 -8.99 -20.95
N MET A 368 -4.67 -8.82 -20.15
CA MET A 368 -5.37 -9.93 -19.50
C MET A 368 -6.58 -10.47 -20.28
N VAL A 369 -6.75 -10.09 -21.53
CA VAL A 369 -7.79 -10.66 -22.41
C VAL A 369 -7.54 -12.18 -22.57
N GLY A 370 -8.57 -12.99 -22.24
CA GLY A 370 -8.47 -14.45 -22.28
C GLY A 370 -7.61 -15.10 -21.19
N ILE A 371 -7.05 -14.30 -20.26
CA ILE A 371 -6.24 -14.78 -19.11
C ILE A 371 -7.00 -14.56 -17.80
N LEU A 372 -7.73 -13.46 -17.69
CA LEU A 372 -8.54 -13.10 -16.52
C LEU A 372 -10.03 -13.08 -16.91
N PRO A 373 -10.95 -13.51 -16.02
CA PRO A 373 -12.40 -13.37 -16.28
C PRO A 373 -12.79 -11.94 -16.66
N GLU A 374 -13.68 -11.81 -17.62
CA GLU A 374 -14.12 -10.50 -18.14
C GLU A 374 -14.77 -9.64 -17.03
N GLU A 375 -15.50 -10.26 -16.11
CA GLU A 375 -16.14 -9.62 -14.96
C GLU A 375 -15.13 -8.94 -14.05
N ILE A 376 -13.92 -9.46 -13.93
CA ILE A 376 -12.82 -8.86 -13.17
C ILE A 376 -12.04 -7.89 -14.04
N ARG A 377 -11.69 -8.32 -15.27
CA ARG A 377 -10.86 -7.54 -16.18
C ARG A 377 -11.49 -6.19 -16.53
N THR A 378 -12.80 -6.15 -16.73
CA THR A 378 -13.56 -4.94 -17.12
C THR A 378 -14.17 -4.21 -15.93
N ASN A 379 -14.08 -4.75 -14.72
CA ASN A 379 -14.63 -4.14 -13.53
C ASN A 379 -13.90 -2.83 -13.18
N TRP A 380 -14.58 -1.70 -13.35
CA TRP A 380 -14.09 -0.40 -12.94
C TRP A 380 -14.94 0.24 -11.82
N ARG A 381 -16.15 -0.30 -11.58
CA ARG A 381 -17.11 0.24 -10.61
C ARG A 381 -16.95 -0.35 -9.22
N ASN A 382 -16.97 -1.67 -9.12
CA ASN A 382 -17.02 -2.39 -7.84
C ASN A 382 -15.60 -2.79 -7.43
N ARG A 383 -14.83 -1.81 -6.95
CA ARG A 383 -13.48 -2.08 -6.41
C ARG A 383 -13.59 -2.39 -4.93
N GLY A 384 -12.81 -3.34 -4.44
CA GLY A 384 -12.72 -3.66 -3.03
C GLY A 384 -12.12 -2.52 -2.19
N ILE A 385 -12.50 -2.48 -0.93
CA ILE A 385 -11.87 -1.65 0.10
C ILE A 385 -11.15 -2.58 1.06
N GLN A 386 -9.82 -2.44 1.14
CA GLN A 386 -9.06 -3.13 2.17
C GLN A 386 -9.43 -2.60 3.56
N SER A 387 -9.57 -3.50 4.53
CA SER A 387 -9.86 -3.15 5.92
C SER A 387 -11.10 -2.27 6.09
N ALA A 388 -12.12 -2.51 5.27
CA ALA A 388 -13.34 -1.68 5.30
C ALA A 388 -14.03 -1.67 6.67
N ASP A 389 -13.88 -2.74 7.45
CA ASP A 389 -14.54 -3.02 8.72
C ASP A 389 -13.64 -2.86 9.96
N TRP A 390 -12.44 -2.29 9.82
CA TRP A 390 -11.44 -2.29 10.91
C TRP A 390 -11.90 -1.51 12.17
N VAL A 391 -12.74 -0.47 12.01
CA VAL A 391 -13.30 0.28 13.14
C VAL A 391 -14.42 -0.53 13.79
N GLU A 392 -15.29 -1.15 13.00
CA GLU A 392 -16.38 -1.97 13.47
C GLU A 392 -15.89 -3.18 14.27
N ARG A 393 -14.75 -3.74 13.92
CA ARG A 393 -14.08 -4.81 14.68
C ARG A 393 -13.60 -4.37 16.06
N LEU A 394 -13.41 -3.07 16.31
CA LEU A 394 -13.04 -2.54 17.62
C LEU A 394 -14.23 -2.38 18.55
N LEU A 395 -15.48 -2.30 18.02
CA LEU A 395 -16.67 -2.03 18.80
C LEU A 395 -16.83 -2.93 20.04
N PRO A 396 -16.68 -4.27 19.95
CA PRO A 396 -16.87 -5.14 21.11
C PRO A 396 -15.92 -4.86 22.26
N ASP A 397 -14.72 -4.35 21.97
CA ASP A 397 -13.64 -4.09 22.92
C ASP A 397 -13.37 -2.59 23.13
N TRP A 398 -14.25 -1.70 22.62
CA TRP A 398 -13.93 -0.28 22.59
C TRP A 398 -13.75 0.36 23.96
N ASP A 399 -14.59 0.04 24.94
CA ASP A 399 -14.43 0.55 26.31
C ASP A 399 -13.12 0.07 26.96
N LYS A 400 -12.76 -1.18 26.75
CA LYS A 400 -11.47 -1.72 27.18
C LYS A 400 -10.32 -0.99 26.50
N THR A 401 -10.43 -0.77 25.20
CA THR A 401 -9.43 -0.04 24.41
C THR A 401 -9.26 1.39 24.89
N LYS A 402 -10.36 2.13 25.14
CA LYS A 402 -10.31 3.48 25.74
C LYS A 402 -9.53 3.50 27.06
N ASN A 403 -9.81 2.54 27.94
CA ASN A 403 -9.12 2.45 29.23
C ASN A 403 -7.61 2.18 29.06
N GLN A 404 -7.22 1.30 28.13
CA GLN A 404 -5.83 1.06 27.81
C GLN A 404 -5.13 2.30 27.20
N VAL A 405 -5.83 3.06 26.37
CA VAL A 405 -5.31 4.34 25.86
C VAL A 405 -5.11 5.34 26.99
N LYS A 406 -6.09 5.50 27.90
CA LYS A 406 -5.95 6.37 29.08
C LYS A 406 -4.75 5.96 29.95
N GLU A 407 -4.54 4.67 30.17
CA GLU A 407 -3.35 4.16 30.86
C GLU A 407 -2.06 4.57 30.14
N ALA A 408 -2.00 4.37 28.83
CA ALA A 408 -0.86 4.75 28.01
C ALA A 408 -0.56 6.26 28.09
N LEU A 409 -1.58 7.12 28.14
CA LEU A 409 -1.41 8.56 28.28
C LEU A 409 -0.86 8.99 29.66
N MET A 410 -0.94 8.14 30.69
CA MET A 410 -0.32 8.41 31.99
C MET A 410 1.17 8.13 32.03
N ASP A 411 1.72 7.34 31.09
CA ASP A 411 3.13 6.97 31.06
C ASP A 411 4.03 8.19 30.78
N ASN A 412 5.11 8.31 31.53
CA ASN A 412 6.02 9.45 31.46
C ASN A 412 6.77 9.54 30.12
N GLU A 413 7.10 8.41 29.48
CA GLU A 413 7.76 8.43 28.18
C GLU A 413 6.76 8.81 27.09
N VAL A 414 5.53 8.29 27.13
CA VAL A 414 4.47 8.68 26.19
C VAL A 414 4.21 10.18 26.26
N LYS A 415 4.13 10.74 27.47
CA LYS A 415 3.93 12.19 27.69
C LYS A 415 5.02 13.07 27.08
N LYS A 416 6.23 12.56 26.87
CA LYS A 416 7.30 13.33 26.22
C LYS A 416 7.01 13.58 24.75
N TYR A 417 6.33 12.67 24.05
CA TYR A 417 6.18 12.68 22.60
C TYR A 417 4.77 12.98 22.10
N VAL A 418 3.76 12.59 22.89
CA VAL A 418 2.35 12.63 22.48
C VAL A 418 1.68 13.90 22.97
N ASP A 419 0.86 14.52 22.12
CA ASP A 419 -0.07 15.59 22.45
C ASP A 419 -1.27 14.98 23.19
N ILE A 420 -1.21 15.01 24.52
CA ILE A 420 -2.17 14.37 25.41
C ILE A 420 -3.56 15.00 25.24
N GLU A 421 -3.64 16.35 25.26
CA GLU A 421 -4.90 17.09 25.17
C GLU A 421 -5.65 16.76 23.88
N LYS A 422 -4.92 16.64 22.77
CA LYS A 422 -5.50 16.24 21.49
C LYS A 422 -6.09 14.83 21.54
N VAL A 423 -5.39 13.87 22.14
CA VAL A 423 -5.88 12.49 22.23
C VAL A 423 -7.06 12.38 23.19
N GLU A 424 -7.04 13.08 24.32
CA GLU A 424 -8.17 13.14 25.28
C GLU A 424 -9.42 13.74 24.61
N GLY A 425 -9.28 14.84 23.87
CA GLY A 425 -10.39 15.42 23.12
C GLY A 425 -10.94 14.47 22.04
N LEU A 426 -10.08 13.65 21.41
CA LEU A 426 -10.55 12.61 20.48
C LEU A 426 -11.25 11.47 21.21
N LEU A 427 -10.78 11.05 22.41
CA LEU A 427 -11.46 10.06 23.23
C LEU A 427 -12.86 10.49 23.68
N GLU A 428 -13.03 11.76 24.03
CA GLU A 428 -14.34 12.33 24.35
C GLU A 428 -15.26 12.37 23.11
N LYS A 429 -14.74 12.83 21.96
CA LYS A 429 -15.47 12.86 20.70
C LYS A 429 -15.94 11.49 20.24
N TYR A 430 -15.10 10.47 20.44
CA TYR A 430 -15.33 9.07 20.03
C TYR A 430 -15.59 8.17 21.24
N ASP A 431 -16.41 8.62 22.19
CA ASP A 431 -16.85 7.76 23.30
C ASP A 431 -17.59 6.52 22.77
N ASP A 432 -18.36 6.71 21.69
CA ASP A 432 -18.94 5.64 20.85
C ASP A 432 -18.43 5.76 19.40
N ILE A 433 -17.89 4.66 18.85
CA ILE A 433 -17.40 4.58 17.48
C ILE A 433 -18.34 3.90 16.49
N SER A 434 -19.55 3.51 16.92
CA SER A 434 -20.53 2.80 16.09
C SER A 434 -20.92 3.57 14.82
N ASN A 435 -20.89 4.90 14.87
CA ASN A 435 -21.20 5.81 13.77
C ASN A 435 -19.99 6.66 13.37
N CYS A 436 -18.78 6.10 13.45
CA CYS A 436 -17.54 6.81 13.15
C CYS A 436 -17.51 7.31 11.69
N GLN A 437 -17.47 8.63 11.50
CA GLN A 437 -17.36 9.26 10.19
C GLN A 437 -15.90 9.44 9.73
N ASN A 438 -14.99 9.70 10.68
CA ASN A 438 -13.58 9.90 10.39
C ASN A 438 -12.72 8.80 11.04
N ARG A 439 -12.46 7.74 10.28
CA ARG A 439 -11.66 6.60 10.72
C ARG A 439 -10.21 6.96 11.04
N ASN A 440 -9.65 8.00 10.42
CA ASN A 440 -8.30 8.46 10.73
C ASN A 440 -8.20 8.98 12.17
N GLU A 441 -9.23 9.65 12.68
CA GLU A 441 -9.24 10.12 14.07
C GLU A 441 -9.26 8.96 15.08
N VAL A 442 -9.98 7.88 14.80
CA VAL A 442 -9.93 6.66 15.62
C VAL A 442 -8.52 6.06 15.61
N LYS A 443 -7.86 6.05 14.45
CA LYS A 443 -6.46 5.61 14.36
C LYS A 443 -5.52 6.47 15.21
N LEU A 444 -5.74 7.79 15.26
CA LEU A 444 -4.95 8.70 16.10
C LEU A 444 -5.09 8.36 17.60
N ILE A 445 -6.28 7.95 18.04
CA ILE A 445 -6.51 7.47 19.41
C ILE A 445 -5.66 6.24 19.75
N LEU A 446 -5.47 5.33 18.79
CA LEU A 446 -4.74 4.07 19.01
C LEU A 446 -3.21 4.22 18.98
N ILE A 447 -2.68 5.25 18.30
CA ILE A 447 -1.23 5.45 18.17
C ILE A 447 -0.49 5.51 19.51
N PRO A 448 -0.96 6.26 20.52
CA PRO A 448 -0.31 6.28 21.84
C PRO A 448 -0.25 4.92 22.53
N LEU A 449 -1.32 4.12 22.40
CA LEU A 449 -1.35 2.77 22.96
C LEU A 449 -0.30 1.86 22.32
N VAL A 450 -0.19 1.88 20.98
CA VAL A 450 0.83 1.09 20.27
C VAL A 450 2.24 1.53 20.63
N PHE A 451 2.45 2.83 20.78
CA PHE A 451 3.73 3.38 21.20
C PHE A 451 4.07 3.00 22.66
N TYR A 452 3.09 3.07 23.57
CA TYR A 452 3.24 2.64 24.95
C TYR A 452 3.63 1.16 25.05
N LYS A 453 2.92 0.28 24.33
CA LYS A 453 3.22 -1.15 24.30
C LYS A 453 4.63 -1.43 23.79
N PHE A 454 5.06 -0.73 22.75
CA PHE A 454 6.44 -0.81 22.26
C PHE A 454 7.46 -0.39 23.33
N ILE A 455 7.26 0.75 23.99
CA ILE A 455 8.18 1.23 25.05
C ILE A 455 8.23 0.23 26.21
N LYS A 456 7.07 -0.29 26.64
CA LYS A 456 6.97 -1.25 27.73
C LYS A 456 7.77 -2.51 27.43
N GLN A 457 7.58 -3.10 26.26
CA GLN A 457 8.31 -4.29 25.82
C GLN A 457 9.82 -4.03 25.72
N TYR A 458 10.24 -2.85 25.29
CA TYR A 458 11.64 -2.46 25.25
C TYR A 458 12.27 -2.31 26.64
N ARG A 459 11.54 -1.76 27.61
CA ARG A 459 11.99 -1.67 29.02
C ARG A 459 12.17 -3.06 29.62
N GLU A 460 11.19 -3.95 29.44
CA GLU A 460 11.27 -5.33 29.92
C GLU A 460 12.49 -6.07 29.35
N MET A 461 12.83 -5.86 28.09
CA MET A 461 14.02 -6.43 27.46
C MET A 461 15.33 -5.87 28.05
N LEU A 462 15.40 -4.59 28.42
CA LEU A 462 16.57 -3.98 29.04
C LEU A 462 16.76 -4.46 30.48
N ASP A 463 15.68 -4.54 31.25
CA ASP A 463 15.73 -5.02 32.64
C ASP A 463 16.22 -6.48 32.68
N PHE A 464 15.85 -7.31 31.70
CA PHE A 464 16.33 -8.70 31.59
C PHE A 464 17.83 -8.83 31.28
N GLN A 465 18.45 -7.82 30.65
CA GLN A 465 19.87 -7.82 30.30
C GLN A 465 20.79 -7.42 31.51
N TYR A 466 20.22 -6.80 32.53
CA TYR A 466 20.99 -6.38 33.71
C TYR A 466 20.93 -7.40 34.87
N ASP A 467 20.11 -8.43 34.77
CA ASP A 467 20.00 -9.53 35.75
C ASP A 467 20.90 -10.75 35.41
N ILE A 468 21.80 -10.62 34.43
CA ILE A 468 22.82 -11.59 34.02
C ILE A 468 24.22 -11.04 34.40
#